data_cc3b7099d510ae9d45f0c3b544e179a4
#
_entry.id   cc3b7099d510ae9d45f0c3b544e179a4
#
_cell.length_a   1.000
_cell.length_b   1.000
_cell.length_c   1.000
_cell.angle_alpha   90.00
_cell.angle_beta   90.00
_cell.angle_gamma   90.00
#
_symmetry.space_group_name_H-M   'P 1'
#
loop_
_entity.id
_entity.type
_entity.pdbx_description
1 polymer ?
#
loop_
_entity_poly.entity_id
_entity_poly.type
_entity_poly.pdbx_seq_one_letter_code
_entity_poly.pdbx_strand_id
1 'polypeptide(L)'
;MQSIPKRSRSPRGSGELLAEEIISAASELLLEHGDDTAVSIRAVASRVGVTPPSIYLHFEDKDALLDAVCARYFEQLDGEFAAVADGVDDPLERALQMGIAYVRFATSTPVLYRIAFRQSAPGPSKVDEVLSASAFTRIATTVAELAAEGFYPESDVGEVVLELWAAAHGVASLMLAKPELPWGEDFRLAETLLRAVCLGRTTLGMLGLDTECDDLRTWLHAQHRSPDGSDGG
;
A
#
# COMPACT_ATOMS: atom_id res chain seq x y z
N MET A 1 -15.61 26.70 31.23
CA MET A 1 -14.53 25.71 31.42
C MET A 1 -15.19 24.44 31.92
N GLN A 2 -15.48 23.49 31.01
CA GLN A 2 -15.98 22.17 31.37
C GLN A 2 -14.77 21.30 31.78
N SER A 3 -14.78 20.78 32.99
CA SER A 3 -13.75 19.89 33.51
C SER A 3 -13.88 18.52 32.83
N ILE A 4 -12.84 18.09 32.14
CA ILE A 4 -12.71 16.74 31.56
C ILE A 4 -12.73 15.72 32.72
N PRO A 5 -13.59 14.69 32.70
CA PRO A 5 -13.65 13.70 33.77
C PRO A 5 -12.34 12.91 33.83
N LYS A 6 -11.73 12.88 35.00
CA LYS A 6 -10.47 12.19 35.29
C LYS A 6 -10.69 10.67 35.18
N ARG A 7 -10.05 10.03 34.22
CA ARG A 7 -10.10 8.56 33.99
C ARG A 7 -9.62 7.84 35.26
N SER A 8 -10.36 6.83 35.71
CA SER A 8 -10.00 6.01 36.88
C SER A 8 -8.77 5.13 36.55
N ARG A 9 -7.98 4.77 37.58
CA ARG A 9 -6.81 3.91 37.47
C ARG A 9 -7.19 2.58 36.80
N SER A 10 -6.56 2.26 35.70
CA SER A 10 -6.88 1.13 34.82
C SER A 10 -6.36 -0.22 35.31
N PRO A 11 -7.06 -1.36 35.07
CA PRO A 11 -6.61 -2.73 35.34
C PRO A 11 -5.39 -3.13 34.52
N ARG A 12 -4.73 -4.24 34.89
CA ARG A 12 -3.66 -4.87 34.08
C ARG A 12 -4.19 -5.20 32.68
N GLY A 13 -3.46 -4.81 31.62
CA GLY A 13 -3.87 -4.90 30.20
C GLY A 13 -4.29 -3.57 29.57
N SER A 14 -4.45 -2.50 30.37
CA SER A 14 -4.87 -1.18 29.88
C SER A 14 -3.75 -0.38 29.19
N GLY A 15 -2.50 -0.81 29.29
CA GLY A 15 -1.37 -0.16 28.61
C GLY A 15 -1.46 -0.29 27.10
N GLU A 16 -1.68 -1.50 26.59
CA GLU A 16 -1.85 -1.75 25.15
C GLU A 16 -3.08 -1.02 24.61
N LEU A 17 -4.21 -1.07 25.31
CA LEU A 17 -5.41 -0.35 24.91
C LEU A 17 -5.18 1.16 24.86
N LEU A 18 -4.40 1.72 25.79
CA LEU A 18 -4.07 3.14 25.78
C LEU A 18 -3.14 3.49 24.61
N ALA A 19 -2.17 2.65 24.27
CA ALA A 19 -1.33 2.84 23.10
C ALA A 19 -2.16 2.88 21.82
N GLU A 20 -3.13 1.97 21.68
CA GLU A 20 -4.07 1.94 20.56
C GLU A 20 -4.95 3.20 20.46
N GLU A 21 -5.48 3.68 21.60
CA GLU A 21 -6.25 4.92 21.66
C GLU A 21 -5.39 6.14 21.27
N ILE A 22 -4.11 6.16 21.65
CA ILE A 22 -3.15 7.23 21.31
C ILE A 22 -2.89 7.24 19.80
N ILE A 23 -2.62 6.07 19.18
CA ILE A 23 -2.40 5.94 17.73
C ILE A 23 -3.66 6.38 16.97
N SER A 24 -4.84 5.92 17.40
CA SER A 24 -6.11 6.29 16.76
C SER A 24 -6.36 7.80 16.83
N ALA A 25 -6.15 8.42 18.01
CA ALA A 25 -6.29 9.86 18.18
C ALA A 25 -5.29 10.68 17.34
N ALA A 26 -4.06 10.19 17.18
CA ALA A 26 -3.06 10.81 16.30
C ALA A 26 -3.49 10.71 14.82
N SER A 27 -3.96 9.54 14.37
CA SER A 27 -4.48 9.32 13.02
C SER A 27 -5.68 10.23 12.72
N GLU A 28 -6.64 10.35 13.65
CA GLU A 28 -7.79 11.24 13.51
C GLU A 28 -7.37 12.70 13.35
N LEU A 29 -6.42 13.17 14.17
CA LEU A 29 -5.89 14.54 14.08
C LEU A 29 -5.22 14.79 12.72
N LEU A 30 -4.48 13.82 12.19
CA LEU A 30 -3.90 13.90 10.85
C LEU A 30 -4.98 14.03 9.77
N LEU A 31 -6.00 13.17 9.82
CA LEU A 31 -7.09 13.18 8.85
C LEU A 31 -7.94 14.45 8.93
N GLU A 32 -8.19 14.98 10.14
CA GLU A 32 -8.97 16.22 10.33
C GLU A 32 -8.25 17.46 9.79
N HIS A 33 -6.94 17.53 9.98
CA HIS A 33 -6.17 18.74 9.69
C HIS A 33 -5.36 18.66 8.37
N GLY A 34 -5.15 17.47 7.83
CA GLY A 34 -4.41 17.27 6.59
C GLY A 34 -2.90 17.48 6.69
N ASP A 35 -2.35 17.70 7.89
CA ASP A 35 -0.96 18.02 8.15
C ASP A 35 -0.46 17.40 9.46
N ASP A 36 0.81 16.99 9.50
CA ASP A 36 1.47 16.45 10.68
C ASP A 36 1.82 17.50 11.74
N THR A 37 1.81 18.79 11.39
CA THR A 37 2.00 19.88 12.34
C THR A 37 0.87 19.97 13.37
N ALA A 38 -0.33 19.49 13.03
CA ALA A 38 -1.47 19.40 13.93
C ALA A 38 -1.29 18.33 15.02
N VAL A 39 -0.47 17.31 14.77
CA VAL A 39 -0.16 16.26 15.75
C VAL A 39 0.93 16.74 16.68
N SER A 40 0.52 17.12 17.90
CA SER A 40 1.44 17.35 19.01
C SER A 40 1.08 16.43 20.16
N ILE A 41 2.06 16.07 20.98
CA ILE A 41 1.84 15.23 22.18
C ILE A 41 0.73 15.81 23.06
N ARG A 42 0.62 17.14 23.15
CA ARG A 42 -0.44 17.81 23.92
C ARG A 42 -1.81 17.67 23.26
N ALA A 43 -1.91 17.80 21.95
CA ALA A 43 -3.17 17.65 21.21
C ALA A 43 -3.69 16.21 21.32
N VAL A 44 -2.81 15.22 21.14
CA VAL A 44 -3.14 13.79 21.29
C VAL A 44 -3.56 13.48 22.72
N ALA A 45 -2.79 13.93 23.73
CA ALA A 45 -3.14 13.73 25.14
C ALA A 45 -4.51 14.34 25.49
N SER A 46 -4.82 15.53 24.96
CA SER A 46 -6.13 16.18 25.13
C SER A 46 -7.24 15.37 24.46
N ARG A 47 -7.03 14.83 23.27
CA ARG A 47 -8.01 14.01 22.52
C ARG A 47 -8.33 12.71 23.26
N VAL A 48 -7.32 12.01 23.76
CA VAL A 48 -7.47 10.76 24.53
C VAL A 48 -7.97 10.99 25.97
N GLY A 49 -7.85 12.21 26.49
CA GLY A 49 -8.22 12.55 27.86
C GLY A 49 -7.21 12.09 28.92
N VAL A 50 -5.92 12.08 28.54
CA VAL A 50 -4.79 11.73 29.41
C VAL A 50 -3.82 12.90 29.57
N THR A 51 -2.81 12.75 30.45
CA THR A 51 -1.74 13.74 30.57
C THR A 51 -0.62 13.50 29.55
N PRO A 52 0.11 14.54 29.08
CA PRO A 52 1.25 14.35 28.19
C PRO A 52 2.29 13.34 28.70
N PRO A 53 2.65 13.29 30.00
CA PRO A 53 3.52 12.24 30.53
C PRO A 53 3.01 10.82 30.31
N SER A 54 1.70 10.62 30.23
CA SER A 54 1.11 9.29 29.94
C SER A 54 1.40 8.83 28.51
N ILE A 55 1.51 9.77 27.54
CA ILE A 55 1.91 9.45 26.17
C ILE A 55 3.36 8.96 26.13
N TYR A 56 4.27 9.64 26.86
CA TYR A 56 5.68 9.31 26.90
C TYR A 56 5.99 7.93 27.54
N LEU A 57 5.03 7.31 28.21
CA LEU A 57 5.16 5.91 28.67
C LEU A 57 5.05 4.89 27.53
N HIS A 58 4.48 5.29 26.37
CA HIS A 58 4.25 4.44 25.22
C HIS A 58 5.09 4.83 24.00
N PHE A 59 5.34 6.12 23.83
CA PHE A 59 6.07 6.67 22.67
C PHE A 59 7.12 7.65 23.17
N GLU A 60 8.38 7.42 22.82
CA GLU A 60 9.53 8.22 23.28
C GLU A 60 9.38 9.70 22.88
N ASP A 61 8.90 9.93 21.66
CA ASP A 61 8.68 11.26 21.12
C ASP A 61 7.51 11.27 20.08
N LYS A 62 7.35 12.39 19.39
CA LYS A 62 6.36 12.53 18.31
C LYS A 62 6.67 11.64 17.13
N ASP A 63 7.93 11.48 16.77
CA ASP A 63 8.32 10.70 15.59
C ASP A 63 8.06 9.21 15.84
N ALA A 64 8.33 8.68 17.03
CA ALA A 64 7.96 7.33 17.42
C ALA A 64 6.43 7.09 17.38
N LEU A 65 5.62 8.11 17.74
CA LEU A 65 4.18 8.04 17.59
C LEU A 65 3.75 8.04 16.12
N LEU A 66 4.35 8.88 15.29
CA LEU A 66 4.06 8.91 13.84
C LEU A 66 4.47 7.62 13.14
N ASP A 67 5.58 7.01 13.54
CA ASP A 67 6.00 5.69 13.05
C ASP A 67 4.98 4.61 13.39
N ALA A 68 4.39 4.65 14.59
CA ALA A 68 3.34 3.71 14.97
C ALA A 68 2.03 3.95 14.17
N VAL A 69 1.70 5.22 13.85
CA VAL A 69 0.58 5.54 12.95
C VAL A 69 0.84 5.00 11.54
N CYS A 70 2.07 5.14 11.04
CA CYS A 70 2.44 4.58 9.73
C CYS A 70 2.40 3.05 9.73
N ALA A 71 2.86 2.39 10.78
CA ALA A 71 2.73 0.93 10.92
C ALA A 71 1.27 0.49 10.85
N ARG A 72 0.38 1.18 11.58
CA ARG A 72 -1.06 0.94 11.53
C ARG A 72 -1.67 1.18 10.14
N TYR A 73 -1.19 2.18 9.41
CA TYR A 73 -1.61 2.45 8.03
C TYR A 73 -1.32 1.25 7.12
N PHE A 74 -0.13 0.63 7.23
CA PHE A 74 0.22 -0.55 6.44
C PHE A 74 -0.51 -1.83 6.89
N GLU A 75 -0.82 -1.98 8.17
CA GLU A 75 -1.69 -3.06 8.66
C GLU A 75 -3.11 -2.95 8.06
N GLN A 76 -3.64 -1.72 7.97
CA GLN A 76 -4.93 -1.47 7.33
C GLN A 76 -4.87 -1.78 5.82
N LEU A 77 -3.80 -1.41 5.14
CA LEU A 77 -3.59 -1.76 3.73
C LEU A 77 -3.54 -3.29 3.52
N ASP A 78 -2.88 -4.03 4.40
CA ASP A 78 -2.90 -5.51 4.34
C ASP A 78 -4.32 -6.06 4.52
N GLY A 79 -5.12 -5.45 5.39
CA GLY A 79 -6.54 -5.76 5.53
C GLY A 79 -7.34 -5.55 4.24
N GLU A 80 -7.09 -4.44 3.53
CA GLU A 80 -7.69 -4.17 2.21
C GLU A 80 -7.25 -5.21 1.17
N PHE A 81 -5.97 -5.57 1.16
CA PHE A 81 -5.46 -6.64 0.29
C PHE A 81 -6.11 -7.98 0.58
N ALA A 82 -6.27 -8.33 1.86
CA ALA A 82 -6.96 -9.56 2.27
C ALA A 82 -8.40 -9.56 1.77
N ALA A 83 -9.11 -8.44 1.93
CA ALA A 83 -10.52 -8.33 1.55
C ALA A 83 -10.74 -8.49 0.03
N VAL A 84 -9.86 -7.91 -0.81
CA VAL A 84 -9.98 -8.02 -2.27
C VAL A 84 -9.45 -9.34 -2.81
N ALA A 85 -8.59 -10.04 -2.08
CA ALA A 85 -8.06 -11.34 -2.46
C ALA A 85 -8.98 -12.51 -2.07
N ASP A 86 -9.90 -12.29 -1.14
CA ASP A 86 -10.80 -13.33 -0.64
C ASP A 86 -11.73 -13.82 -1.75
N GLY A 87 -11.76 -15.14 -1.95
CA GLY A 87 -12.58 -15.80 -2.97
C GLY A 87 -12.11 -15.59 -4.42
N VAL A 88 -10.93 -15.00 -4.64
CA VAL A 88 -10.33 -14.84 -5.99
C VAL A 88 -9.27 -15.94 -6.19
N ASP A 89 -9.61 -16.95 -6.98
CA ASP A 89 -8.72 -18.10 -7.25
C ASP A 89 -7.56 -17.75 -8.19
N ASP A 90 -7.81 -16.93 -9.21
CA ASP A 90 -6.80 -16.52 -10.21
C ASP A 90 -5.75 -15.57 -9.59
N PRO A 91 -4.47 -15.97 -9.51
CA PRO A 91 -3.42 -15.15 -8.92
C PRO A 91 -3.12 -13.87 -9.72
N LEU A 92 -3.35 -13.84 -11.04
CA LEU A 92 -3.19 -12.64 -11.85
C LEU A 92 -4.27 -11.60 -11.51
N GLU A 93 -5.50 -12.04 -11.38
CA GLU A 93 -6.62 -11.17 -10.97
C GLU A 93 -6.41 -10.69 -9.53
N ARG A 94 -5.94 -11.55 -8.59
CA ARG A 94 -5.60 -11.13 -7.22
C ARG A 94 -4.53 -10.05 -7.19
N ALA A 95 -3.44 -10.21 -7.96
CA ALA A 95 -2.37 -9.21 -8.04
C ALA A 95 -2.90 -7.86 -8.53
N LEU A 96 -3.76 -7.88 -9.56
CA LEU A 96 -4.40 -6.68 -10.09
C LEU A 96 -5.33 -6.02 -9.07
N GLN A 97 -6.19 -6.79 -8.39
CA GLN A 97 -7.11 -6.27 -7.38
C GLN A 97 -6.35 -5.65 -6.19
N MET A 98 -5.26 -6.25 -5.74
CA MET A 98 -4.40 -5.68 -4.71
C MET A 98 -3.73 -4.37 -5.18
N GLY A 99 -3.27 -4.30 -6.43
CA GLY A 99 -2.72 -3.06 -7.01
C GLY A 99 -3.76 -1.93 -7.04
N ILE A 100 -5.00 -2.22 -7.44
CA ILE A 100 -6.11 -1.26 -7.45
C ILE A 100 -6.48 -0.86 -6.01
N ALA A 101 -6.56 -1.82 -5.07
CA ALA A 101 -6.80 -1.55 -3.67
C ALA A 101 -5.73 -0.63 -3.07
N TYR A 102 -4.46 -0.83 -3.42
CA TYR A 102 -3.37 0.08 -3.03
C TYR A 102 -3.64 1.52 -3.49
N VAL A 103 -3.97 1.71 -4.77
CA VAL A 103 -4.23 3.05 -5.32
C VAL A 103 -5.44 3.70 -4.64
N ARG A 104 -6.53 2.96 -4.45
CA ARG A 104 -7.74 3.45 -3.76
C ARG A 104 -7.44 3.83 -2.32
N PHE A 105 -6.73 2.99 -1.58
CA PHE A 105 -6.37 3.23 -0.20
C PHE A 105 -5.47 4.46 -0.05
N ALA A 106 -4.42 4.57 -0.87
CA ALA A 106 -3.52 5.73 -0.88
C ALA A 106 -4.26 7.05 -1.19
N THR A 107 -5.17 7.03 -2.17
CA THR A 107 -5.91 8.23 -2.58
C THR A 107 -7.05 8.61 -1.63
N SER A 108 -7.59 7.66 -0.86
CA SER A 108 -8.60 7.93 0.17
C SER A 108 -8.01 8.53 1.45
N THR A 109 -6.73 8.32 1.71
CA THR A 109 -6.03 8.74 2.93
C THR A 109 -4.72 9.50 2.62
N PRO A 110 -4.77 10.60 1.85
CA PRO A 110 -3.57 11.22 1.27
C PRO A 110 -2.58 11.76 2.29
N VAL A 111 -3.04 12.18 3.47
CA VAL A 111 -2.15 12.65 4.53
C VAL A 111 -1.37 11.51 5.15
N LEU A 112 -2.03 10.39 5.45
CA LEU A 112 -1.36 9.19 5.99
C LEU A 112 -0.36 8.62 4.98
N TYR A 113 -0.76 8.53 3.70
CA TYR A 113 0.13 8.12 2.62
C TYR A 113 1.40 8.99 2.56
N ARG A 114 1.27 10.33 2.56
CA ARG A 114 2.43 11.22 2.53
C ARG A 114 3.35 11.06 3.74
N ILE A 115 2.80 10.82 4.92
CA ILE A 115 3.58 10.61 6.14
C ILE A 115 4.26 9.25 6.11
N ALA A 116 3.56 8.20 5.67
CA ALA A 116 4.10 6.84 5.58
C ALA A 116 5.31 6.72 4.62
N PHE A 117 5.35 7.57 3.58
CA PHE A 117 6.46 7.62 2.62
C PHE A 117 7.39 8.84 2.80
N ARG A 118 7.24 9.60 3.88
CA ARG A 118 8.22 10.60 4.28
C ARG A 118 9.50 9.90 4.75
N GLN A 119 10.67 10.39 4.33
CA GLN A 119 11.93 9.88 4.86
C GLN A 119 11.95 10.02 6.39
N SER A 120 11.96 8.89 7.07
CA SER A 120 12.20 8.80 8.50
C SER A 120 13.70 8.92 8.80
N ALA A 121 14.07 9.10 10.07
CA ALA A 121 15.47 9.09 10.49
C ALA A 121 16.19 7.79 10.05
N PRO A 122 17.50 7.81 9.81
CA PRO A 122 18.24 6.61 9.41
C PRO A 122 18.16 5.52 10.50
N GLY A 123 17.66 4.33 10.12
CA GLY A 123 17.54 3.16 10.98
C GLY A 123 16.29 2.34 10.62
N PRO A 124 16.22 1.08 11.04
CA PRO A 124 15.03 0.27 10.84
C PRO A 124 13.85 0.89 11.60
N SER A 125 12.78 1.20 10.89
CA SER A 125 11.54 1.74 11.46
C SER A 125 10.53 0.62 11.67
N LYS A 126 9.51 0.86 12.53
CA LYS A 126 8.35 -0.07 12.62
C LYS A 126 7.64 -0.22 11.28
N VAL A 127 7.71 0.78 10.41
CA VAL A 127 7.18 0.74 9.04
C VAL A 127 7.89 -0.33 8.22
N ASP A 128 9.23 -0.39 8.27
CA ASP A 128 10.01 -1.41 7.55
C ASP A 128 9.69 -2.82 8.05
N GLU A 129 9.47 -2.99 9.35
CA GLU A 129 9.05 -4.27 9.95
C GLU A 129 7.68 -4.71 9.43
N VAL A 130 6.70 -3.79 9.39
CA VAL A 130 5.33 -4.10 8.92
C VAL A 130 5.32 -4.33 7.41
N LEU A 131 6.03 -3.53 6.63
CA LEU A 131 6.16 -3.74 5.18
C LEU A 131 6.74 -5.11 4.87
N SER A 132 7.75 -5.56 5.63
CA SER A 132 8.36 -6.88 5.44
C SER A 132 7.49 -8.04 5.97
N ALA A 133 6.56 -7.78 6.90
CA ALA A 133 5.84 -8.83 7.60
C ALA A 133 4.43 -9.16 7.05
N SER A 134 3.69 -8.22 6.45
CA SER A 134 2.28 -8.43 6.09
C SER A 134 1.92 -8.13 4.64
N ALA A 135 1.83 -6.85 4.25
CA ALA A 135 1.35 -6.47 2.91
C ALA A 135 2.25 -7.01 1.78
N PHE A 136 3.58 -6.95 1.96
CA PHE A 136 4.53 -7.51 1.00
C PHE A 136 4.51 -9.04 0.98
N THR A 137 4.26 -9.70 2.11
CA THR A 137 4.15 -11.17 2.16
C THR A 137 2.96 -11.65 1.33
N ARG A 138 1.83 -10.95 1.38
CA ARG A 138 0.62 -11.34 0.62
C ARG A 138 0.84 -11.22 -0.89
N ILE A 139 1.38 -10.07 -1.36
CA ILE A 139 1.67 -9.91 -2.78
C ILE A 139 2.79 -10.88 -3.24
N ALA A 140 3.81 -11.13 -2.40
CA ALA A 140 4.87 -12.08 -2.70
C ALA A 140 4.33 -13.52 -2.83
N THR A 141 3.39 -13.93 -1.99
CA THR A 141 2.71 -15.23 -2.11
C THR A 141 1.97 -15.32 -3.45
N THR A 142 1.21 -14.29 -3.82
CA THR A 142 0.49 -14.26 -5.10
C THR A 142 1.45 -14.30 -6.30
N VAL A 143 2.56 -13.57 -6.26
CA VAL A 143 3.59 -13.61 -7.31
C VAL A 143 4.30 -14.96 -7.37
N ALA A 144 4.54 -15.62 -6.22
CA ALA A 144 5.11 -16.95 -6.18
C ALA A 144 4.18 -18.01 -6.81
N GLU A 145 2.86 -17.88 -6.65
CA GLU A 145 1.88 -18.72 -7.35
C GLU A 145 1.96 -18.53 -8.86
N LEU A 146 2.06 -17.28 -9.34
CA LEU A 146 2.28 -16.99 -10.77
C LEU A 146 3.61 -17.55 -11.30
N ALA A 147 4.67 -17.53 -10.48
CA ALA A 147 5.93 -18.16 -10.83
C ALA A 147 5.79 -19.68 -10.92
N ALA A 148 5.05 -20.32 -10.00
CA ALA A 148 4.77 -21.75 -10.06
C ALA A 148 3.94 -22.15 -11.30
N GLU A 149 3.11 -21.25 -11.82
CA GLU A 149 2.40 -21.41 -13.11
C GLU A 149 3.29 -21.16 -14.35
N GLY A 150 4.54 -20.72 -14.14
CA GLY A 150 5.52 -20.50 -15.21
C GLY A 150 5.48 -19.09 -15.82
N PHE A 151 4.77 -18.13 -15.23
CA PHE A 151 4.76 -16.74 -15.72
C PHE A 151 6.07 -16.00 -15.44
N TYR A 152 6.77 -16.38 -14.36
CA TYR A 152 8.05 -15.79 -13.96
C TYR A 152 9.01 -16.88 -13.46
N PRO A 153 10.34 -16.69 -13.54
CA PRO A 153 11.29 -17.51 -12.78
C PRO A 153 11.05 -17.36 -11.28
N GLU A 154 11.16 -18.44 -10.53
CA GLU A 154 11.02 -18.39 -9.05
C GLU A 154 12.03 -17.45 -8.38
N SER A 155 13.22 -17.30 -8.99
CA SER A 155 14.26 -16.35 -8.54
C SER A 155 13.83 -14.89 -8.58
N ASP A 156 12.84 -14.55 -9.41
CA ASP A 156 12.45 -13.16 -9.71
C ASP A 156 11.29 -12.66 -8.85
N VAL A 157 10.71 -13.49 -7.98
CA VAL A 157 9.53 -13.14 -7.17
C VAL A 157 9.71 -11.80 -6.44
N GLY A 158 10.85 -11.57 -5.79
CA GLY A 158 11.12 -10.31 -5.08
C GLY A 158 11.19 -9.10 -6.02
N GLU A 159 11.77 -9.26 -7.18
CA GLU A 159 11.89 -8.21 -8.20
C GLU A 159 10.52 -7.86 -8.79
N VAL A 160 9.72 -8.87 -9.15
CA VAL A 160 8.35 -8.69 -9.65
C VAL A 160 7.46 -7.99 -8.62
N VAL A 161 7.56 -8.35 -7.35
CA VAL A 161 6.85 -7.65 -6.26
C VAL A 161 7.21 -6.17 -6.22
N LEU A 162 8.50 -5.85 -6.33
CA LEU A 162 8.98 -4.46 -6.34
C LEU A 162 8.49 -3.70 -7.59
N GLU A 163 8.50 -4.32 -8.76
CA GLU A 163 8.00 -3.74 -10.00
C GLU A 163 6.50 -3.41 -9.92
N LEU A 164 5.69 -4.36 -9.45
CA LEU A 164 4.24 -4.16 -9.28
C LEU A 164 3.94 -3.08 -8.23
N TRP A 165 4.68 -3.08 -7.13
CA TRP A 165 4.54 -2.05 -6.12
C TRP A 165 4.97 -0.67 -6.64
N ALA A 166 6.09 -0.56 -7.35
CA ALA A 166 6.55 0.69 -7.94
C ALA A 166 5.52 1.26 -8.91
N ALA A 167 4.86 0.41 -9.71
CA ALA A 167 3.80 0.83 -10.61
C ALA A 167 2.58 1.37 -9.85
N ALA A 168 2.06 0.63 -8.86
CA ALA A 168 0.91 1.06 -8.06
C ALA A 168 1.22 2.34 -7.27
N HIS A 169 2.42 2.42 -6.66
CA HIS A 169 2.90 3.59 -5.94
C HIS A 169 3.05 4.80 -6.87
N GLY A 170 3.61 4.62 -8.06
CA GLY A 170 3.74 5.68 -9.06
C GLY A 170 2.38 6.24 -9.50
N VAL A 171 1.41 5.37 -9.76
CA VAL A 171 0.02 5.76 -10.09
C VAL A 171 -0.60 6.54 -8.93
N ALA A 172 -0.57 6.01 -7.71
CA ALA A 172 -1.13 6.67 -6.52
C ALA A 172 -0.48 8.05 -6.27
N SER A 173 0.85 8.11 -6.30
CA SER A 173 1.60 9.35 -6.11
C SER A 173 1.24 10.41 -7.16
N LEU A 174 1.11 10.01 -8.43
CA LEU A 174 0.77 10.91 -9.51
C LEU A 174 -0.69 11.40 -9.40
N MET A 175 -1.62 10.52 -9.03
CA MET A 175 -3.02 10.89 -8.78
C MET A 175 -3.14 11.92 -7.64
N LEU A 176 -2.37 11.75 -6.57
CA LEU A 176 -2.35 12.69 -5.46
C LEU A 176 -1.69 14.03 -5.80
N ALA A 177 -0.64 14.00 -6.63
CA ALA A 177 0.10 15.20 -7.05
C ALA A 177 -0.60 15.98 -8.16
N LYS A 178 -1.41 15.31 -9.00
CA LYS A 178 -2.05 15.83 -10.20
C LYS A 178 -3.49 15.30 -10.33
N PRO A 179 -4.39 15.66 -9.40
CA PRO A 179 -5.77 15.15 -9.40
C PRO A 179 -6.59 15.63 -10.61
N GLU A 180 -6.19 16.72 -11.25
CA GLU A 180 -6.86 17.31 -12.42
C GLU A 180 -6.57 16.58 -13.75
N LEU A 181 -5.67 15.60 -13.76
CA LEU A 181 -5.43 14.79 -14.95
C LEU A 181 -6.63 13.89 -15.24
N PRO A 182 -6.83 13.45 -16.49
CA PRO A 182 -8.01 12.66 -16.89
C PRO A 182 -7.90 11.20 -16.43
N TRP A 183 -7.95 10.99 -15.12
CA TRP A 183 -7.86 9.65 -14.50
C TRP A 183 -9.06 8.75 -14.83
N GLY A 184 -10.16 9.34 -15.31
CA GLY A 184 -11.40 8.65 -15.59
C GLY A 184 -12.23 8.41 -14.31
N GLU A 185 -13.45 7.91 -14.51
CA GLU A 185 -14.30 7.48 -13.41
C GLU A 185 -13.81 6.13 -12.87
N ASP A 186 -14.04 5.86 -11.59
CA ASP A 186 -13.78 4.57 -10.92
C ASP A 186 -12.36 4.02 -11.08
N PHE A 187 -11.35 4.91 -11.14
CA PHE A 187 -9.93 4.52 -11.27
C PHE A 187 -9.59 3.78 -12.59
N ARG A 188 -10.40 3.92 -13.63
CA ARG A 188 -10.26 3.19 -14.88
C ARG A 188 -8.88 3.30 -15.52
N LEU A 189 -8.25 4.49 -15.51
CA LEU A 189 -6.90 4.65 -16.05
C LEU A 189 -5.86 3.95 -15.18
N ALA A 190 -6.00 4.02 -13.86
CA ALA A 190 -5.14 3.30 -12.93
C ALA A 190 -5.21 1.79 -13.15
N GLU A 191 -6.42 1.23 -13.29
CA GLU A 191 -6.62 -0.18 -13.63
C GLU A 191 -5.95 -0.55 -14.95
N THR A 192 -6.14 0.25 -16.00
CA THR A 192 -5.54 0.01 -17.31
C THR A 192 -4.01 0.00 -17.23
N LEU A 193 -3.41 0.94 -16.48
CA LEU A 193 -1.96 1.00 -16.28
C LEU A 193 -1.44 -0.22 -15.52
N LEU A 194 -2.11 -0.62 -14.45
CA LEU A 194 -1.71 -1.80 -13.66
C LEU A 194 -1.84 -3.09 -14.48
N ARG A 195 -2.92 -3.25 -15.26
CA ARG A 195 -3.05 -4.37 -16.22
C ARG A 195 -1.90 -4.39 -17.22
N ALA A 196 -1.56 -3.24 -17.79
CA ALA A 196 -0.46 -3.15 -18.75
C ALA A 196 0.88 -3.56 -18.13
N VAL A 197 1.15 -3.19 -16.87
CA VAL A 197 2.36 -3.60 -16.17
C VAL A 197 2.37 -5.11 -15.91
N CYS A 198 1.28 -5.68 -15.38
CA CYS A 198 1.17 -7.12 -15.14
C CYS A 198 1.38 -7.92 -16.44
N LEU A 199 0.65 -7.58 -17.49
CA LEU A 199 0.75 -8.26 -18.79
C LEU A 199 2.11 -8.04 -19.45
N GLY A 200 2.65 -6.82 -19.40
CA GLY A 200 3.97 -6.50 -19.95
C GLY A 200 5.07 -7.29 -19.28
N ARG A 201 5.07 -7.37 -17.96
CA ARG A 201 6.06 -8.16 -17.19
C ARG A 201 5.97 -9.66 -17.50
N THR A 202 4.75 -10.20 -17.55
CA THR A 202 4.52 -11.59 -17.95
C THR A 202 5.06 -11.87 -19.36
N THR A 203 4.76 -10.98 -20.31
CA THR A 203 5.25 -11.10 -21.70
C THR A 203 6.78 -11.07 -21.75
N LEU A 204 7.41 -10.13 -21.06
CA LEU A 204 8.87 -10.03 -20.98
C LEU A 204 9.48 -11.26 -20.29
N GLY A 205 8.82 -11.82 -19.29
CA GLY A 205 9.23 -13.07 -18.63
C GLY A 205 9.29 -14.25 -19.62
N MET A 206 8.31 -14.32 -20.53
CA MET A 206 8.27 -15.38 -21.58
C MET A 206 9.29 -15.16 -22.70
N LEU A 207 9.56 -13.92 -23.09
CA LEU A 207 10.46 -13.58 -24.19
C LEU A 207 11.93 -13.44 -23.74
N GLY A 208 12.16 -13.18 -22.47
CA GLY A 208 13.44 -12.77 -21.88
C GLY A 208 13.47 -11.26 -21.62
N LEU A 209 13.94 -10.87 -20.43
CA LEU A 209 13.98 -9.47 -20.00
C LEU A 209 14.90 -8.61 -20.89
N ASP A 210 15.93 -9.22 -21.46
CA ASP A 210 16.92 -8.57 -22.35
C ASP A 210 16.52 -8.58 -23.83
N THR A 211 15.25 -8.90 -24.15
CA THR A 211 14.77 -8.93 -25.53
C THR A 211 14.90 -7.55 -26.17
N GLU A 212 15.64 -7.49 -27.29
CA GLU A 212 15.86 -6.26 -28.03
C GLU A 212 14.55 -5.69 -28.61
N CYS A 213 14.46 -4.36 -28.71
CA CYS A 213 13.24 -3.69 -29.19
C CYS A 213 12.77 -4.16 -30.57
N ASP A 214 13.70 -4.54 -31.45
CA ASP A 214 13.36 -5.02 -32.82
C ASP A 214 12.77 -6.44 -32.80
N ASP A 215 13.25 -7.30 -31.89
CA ASP A 215 12.69 -8.63 -31.68
C ASP A 215 11.30 -8.53 -31.04
N LEU A 216 11.14 -7.66 -30.04
CA LEU A 216 9.85 -7.37 -29.42
C LEU A 216 8.84 -6.84 -30.44
N ARG A 217 9.25 -5.91 -31.32
CA ARG A 217 8.42 -5.42 -32.43
C ARG A 217 8.03 -6.53 -33.40
N THR A 218 8.96 -7.40 -33.75
CA THR A 218 8.71 -8.55 -34.63
C THR A 218 7.69 -9.49 -34.01
N TRP A 219 7.85 -9.80 -32.75
CA TRP A 219 6.90 -10.63 -32.00
C TRP A 219 5.51 -10.01 -31.95
N LEU A 220 5.39 -8.70 -31.61
CA LEU A 220 4.11 -7.98 -31.59
C LEU A 220 3.42 -8.03 -32.97
N HIS A 221 4.17 -7.83 -34.06
CA HIS A 221 3.62 -7.94 -35.40
C HIS A 221 3.13 -9.35 -35.73
N ALA A 222 3.80 -10.41 -35.24
CA ALA A 222 3.35 -11.78 -35.41
C ALA A 222 2.02 -12.05 -34.71
N GLN A 223 1.84 -11.52 -33.48
CA GLN A 223 0.57 -11.64 -32.75
C GLN A 223 -0.60 -10.90 -33.45
N HIS A 224 -0.34 -9.76 -34.08
CA HIS A 224 -1.35 -9.01 -34.84
C HIS A 224 -1.77 -9.69 -36.17
N ARG A 225 -0.96 -10.60 -36.71
CA ARG A 225 -1.26 -11.27 -37.97
C ARG A 225 -1.98 -12.61 -37.84
N SER A 226 -2.31 -13.01 -36.59
CA SER A 226 -3.06 -14.23 -36.27
C SER A 226 -4.51 -13.93 -35.89
N PRO A 227 -5.33 -13.42 -36.82
CA PRO A 227 -6.75 -13.72 -36.83
C PRO A 227 -7.14 -14.21 -38.23
N ASP A 228 -8.04 -15.18 -38.24
CA ASP A 228 -8.75 -15.72 -39.43
C ASP A 228 -8.02 -16.74 -40.29
N GLY A 229 -7.81 -17.91 -39.73
CA GLY A 229 -7.83 -19.16 -40.45
C GLY A 229 -9.22 -19.77 -40.47
N SER A 230 -10.26 -19.02 -40.80
CA SER A 230 -11.58 -19.57 -41.13
C SER A 230 -12.12 -18.93 -42.38
N ASP A 231 -11.46 -19.20 -43.49
CA ASP A 231 -12.18 -19.17 -44.76
C ASP A 231 -12.56 -20.60 -45.09
N GLY A 232 -13.88 -20.80 -45.07
CA GLY A 232 -14.57 -22.01 -45.42
C GLY A 232 -14.37 -22.34 -46.90
N GLY A 233 -14.10 -23.59 -47.13
CA GLY A 233 -14.38 -24.28 -48.35
C GLY A 233 -15.58 -25.18 -48.12
#